data_bc0a0f92c5fdf5bafa9a134c5a11682a
#
_entry.id   bc0a0f92c5fdf5bafa9a134c5a11682a
#
_cell.length_a   1.000
_cell.length_b   1.000
_cell.length_c   1.000
_cell.angle_alpha   90.00
_cell.angle_beta   90.00
_cell.angle_gamma   90.00
#
_symmetry.space_group_name_H-M   'P 1'
#
loop_
_entity.id
_entity.type
_entity.pdbx_description
1 polymer ?
#
loop_
_entity_poly.entity_id
_entity_poly.type
_entity_poly.pdbx_seq_one_letter_code
_entity_poly.pdbx_strand_id
1 'polypeptide(L)'
;VGTGSSRKSAINSVLWHTGQDIPFVPNKRGSGVVIGGKIAPIFFNTAEDSGALPIECDVSKLKTGDIITIFPYKGEVRRNEEKTNNGELLSKFDLKPQTITDEVRAGGRIPLMIGRALTDKVRTKLKLPPSTLFIRPGQPTASKNGFTQAQKMVGKACGLEGVLPGASCEPIMTTVG
;
A
#
# COMPACT_ATOMS: atom_id res chain seq x y z
N VAL A 1 17.47 -11.92 4.26
CA VAL A 1 16.60 -12.55 3.27
C VAL A 1 16.30 -11.52 2.18
N GLY A 2 16.43 -11.87 0.93
CA GLY A 2 16.08 -10.96 -0.15
C GLY A 2 17.25 -10.12 -0.67
N THR A 3 18.32 -10.77 -1.07
CA THR A 3 19.51 -10.17 -1.66
C THR A 3 19.39 -10.04 -3.17
N GLY A 4 18.42 -9.54 -3.74
CA GLY A 4 18.29 -9.33 -5.17
C GLY A 4 17.26 -8.28 -5.50
N SER A 5 17.21 -7.79 -6.73
CA SER A 5 16.45 -6.59 -7.05
C SER A 5 14.95 -6.83 -7.23
N SER A 6 14.49 -7.64 -8.13
CA SER A 6 13.07 -7.64 -8.51
C SER A 6 12.16 -8.54 -7.67
N ARG A 7 12.59 -9.70 -7.30
CA ARG A 7 11.93 -10.65 -6.38
C ARG A 7 10.40 -10.84 -6.52
N LYS A 8 9.84 -10.64 -7.69
CA LYS A 8 8.40 -10.84 -7.93
C LYS A 8 7.95 -12.25 -7.55
N SER A 9 8.73 -13.27 -7.93
CA SER A 9 8.45 -14.66 -7.56
C SER A 9 8.53 -14.89 -6.04
N ALA A 10 9.42 -14.17 -5.35
CA ALA A 10 9.58 -14.33 -3.91
C ALA A 10 8.32 -13.86 -3.15
N ILE A 11 7.75 -12.71 -3.51
CA ILE A 11 6.50 -12.25 -2.85
C ILE A 11 5.32 -13.18 -3.17
N ASN A 12 5.25 -13.72 -4.38
CA ASN A 12 4.23 -14.71 -4.70
C ASN A 12 4.36 -15.97 -3.84
N SER A 13 5.59 -16.45 -3.63
CA SER A 13 5.85 -17.58 -2.72
C SER A 13 5.46 -17.26 -1.28
N VAL A 14 5.78 -16.05 -0.80
CA VAL A 14 5.36 -15.60 0.54
C VAL A 14 3.84 -15.61 0.66
N LEU A 15 3.14 -15.00 -0.29
CA LEU A 15 1.68 -14.97 -0.28
C LEU A 15 1.06 -16.36 -0.38
N TRP A 16 1.67 -17.26 -1.14
CA TRP A 16 1.19 -18.63 -1.24
C TRP A 16 1.27 -19.41 0.09
N HIS A 17 2.26 -19.10 0.92
CA HIS A 17 2.43 -19.74 2.22
C HIS A 17 1.71 -19.02 3.37
N THR A 18 1.71 -17.69 3.37
CA THR A 18 1.22 -16.88 4.50
C THR A 18 -0.10 -16.18 4.23
N GLY A 19 -0.47 -16.01 2.97
CA GLY A 19 -1.68 -15.32 2.56
C GLY A 19 -2.94 -16.17 2.68
N GLN A 20 -4.07 -15.52 2.52
CA GLN A 20 -5.39 -16.12 2.53
C GLN A 20 -6.00 -16.09 1.12
N ASP A 21 -6.80 -17.08 0.78
CA ASP A 21 -7.51 -17.11 -0.48
C ASP A 21 -8.49 -15.93 -0.58
N ILE A 22 -8.49 -15.27 -1.72
CA ILE A 22 -9.43 -14.18 -1.98
C ILE A 22 -10.73 -14.80 -2.50
N PRO A 23 -11.88 -14.57 -1.84
CA PRO A 23 -13.15 -15.14 -2.27
C PRO A 23 -13.45 -14.84 -3.74
N PHE A 24 -13.86 -15.85 -4.47
CA PHE A 24 -14.22 -15.77 -5.90
C PHE A 24 -13.08 -15.41 -6.86
N VAL A 25 -11.83 -15.33 -6.40
CA VAL A 25 -10.66 -15.08 -7.23
C VAL A 25 -9.76 -16.31 -7.20
N PRO A 26 -9.80 -17.17 -8.25
CA PRO A 26 -9.00 -18.39 -8.26
C PRO A 26 -7.50 -18.09 -8.33
N ASN A 27 -6.72 -18.95 -7.68
CA ASN A 27 -5.25 -18.92 -7.74
C ASN A 27 -4.63 -17.58 -7.29
N LYS A 28 -5.29 -16.84 -6.39
CA LYS A 28 -4.74 -15.62 -5.82
C LYS A 28 -4.93 -15.59 -4.31
N ARG A 29 -3.86 -15.29 -3.59
CA ARG A 29 -3.83 -15.05 -2.15
C ARG A 29 -3.41 -13.62 -1.86
N GLY A 30 -4.00 -13.05 -0.83
CA GLY A 30 -3.68 -11.72 -0.31
C GLY A 30 -3.44 -11.76 1.18
N SER A 31 -3.32 -10.59 1.80
CA SER A 31 -3.19 -10.41 3.27
C SER A 31 -1.92 -11.02 3.90
N GLY A 32 -0.93 -11.42 3.11
CA GLY A 32 0.38 -11.79 3.64
C GLY A 32 1.13 -10.58 4.19
N VAL A 33 1.91 -10.78 5.23
CA VAL A 33 2.71 -9.70 5.85
C VAL A 33 4.19 -10.00 5.71
N VAL A 34 4.96 -8.97 5.36
CA VAL A 34 6.43 -9.03 5.33
C VAL A 34 6.97 -7.90 6.18
N ILE A 35 7.80 -8.24 7.19
CA ILE A 35 8.44 -7.26 8.07
C ILE A 35 9.95 -7.25 7.80
N GLY A 36 10.52 -6.06 7.69
CA GLY A 36 11.96 -5.90 7.52
C GLY A 36 12.47 -4.57 8.07
N GLY A 37 13.76 -4.52 8.43
CA GLY A 37 14.40 -3.27 8.84
C GLY A 37 14.48 -2.27 7.67
N LYS A 38 14.81 -2.79 6.49
CA LYS A 38 14.79 -2.09 5.21
C LYS A 38 14.32 -3.05 4.13
N ILE A 39 13.35 -2.64 3.33
CA ILE A 39 12.81 -3.44 2.23
C ILE A 39 13.20 -2.77 0.91
N ALA A 40 13.77 -3.54 -0.02
CA ALA A 40 14.13 -2.99 -1.33
C ALA A 40 12.90 -2.41 -2.04
N PRO A 41 12.97 -1.20 -2.61
CA PRO A 41 11.80 -0.51 -3.17
C PRO A 41 11.01 -1.33 -4.19
N ILE A 42 11.70 -2.05 -5.07
CA ILE A 42 11.04 -2.90 -6.07
C ILE A 42 10.27 -4.04 -5.39
N PHE A 43 10.84 -4.66 -4.36
CA PHE A 43 10.15 -5.70 -3.61
C PHE A 43 8.97 -5.13 -2.83
N PHE A 44 9.13 -3.97 -2.21
CA PHE A 44 8.07 -3.27 -1.49
C PHE A 44 6.86 -3.00 -2.41
N ASN A 45 7.11 -2.36 -3.56
CA ASN A 45 6.06 -2.08 -4.55
C ASN A 45 5.39 -3.35 -5.08
N THR A 46 6.18 -4.41 -5.31
CA THR A 46 5.62 -5.69 -5.77
C THR A 46 4.72 -6.34 -4.71
N ALA A 47 5.07 -6.16 -3.42
CA ALA A 47 4.24 -6.62 -2.31
C ALA A 47 2.90 -5.89 -2.26
N GLU A 48 2.91 -4.55 -2.39
CA GLU A 48 1.70 -3.73 -2.49
C GLU A 48 0.81 -4.17 -3.66
N ASP A 49 1.40 -4.29 -4.86
CA ASP A 49 0.67 -4.69 -6.05
C ASP A 49 0.01 -6.07 -5.91
N SER A 50 0.63 -6.95 -5.14
CA SER A 50 0.16 -8.32 -4.90
C SER A 50 -0.85 -8.42 -3.75
N GLY A 51 -1.10 -7.35 -3.00
CA GLY A 51 -2.00 -7.35 -1.84
C GLY A 51 -1.37 -7.88 -0.56
N ALA A 52 -0.04 -7.89 -0.47
CA ALA A 52 0.69 -8.11 0.78
C ALA A 52 0.89 -6.79 1.52
N LEU A 53 1.14 -6.87 2.82
CA LEU A 53 1.48 -5.74 3.67
C LEU A 53 2.98 -5.73 3.99
N PRO A 54 3.81 -4.96 3.27
CA PRO A 54 5.20 -4.74 3.65
C PRO A 54 5.30 -3.71 4.77
N ILE A 55 6.06 -4.02 5.81
CA ILE A 55 6.26 -3.17 6.99
C ILE A 55 7.75 -2.97 7.19
N GLU A 56 8.21 -1.73 7.14
CA GLU A 56 9.56 -1.35 7.56
C GLU A 56 9.54 -0.90 9.02
N CYS A 57 10.28 -1.61 9.87
CA CYS A 57 10.44 -1.26 11.27
C CYS A 57 11.74 -1.86 11.84
N ASP A 58 12.11 -1.46 13.05
CA ASP A 58 13.21 -2.10 13.76
C ASP A 58 12.87 -3.56 14.09
N VAL A 59 13.66 -4.47 13.57
CA VAL A 59 13.50 -5.92 13.75
C VAL A 59 14.50 -6.52 14.75
N SER A 60 15.31 -5.70 15.41
CA SER A 60 16.39 -6.15 16.30
C SER A 60 15.89 -6.99 17.49
N LYS A 61 14.65 -6.74 17.94
CA LYS A 61 14.01 -7.45 19.04
C LYS A 61 13.21 -8.69 18.59
N LEU A 62 13.10 -8.94 17.28
CA LEU A 62 12.37 -10.09 16.75
C LEU A 62 13.29 -11.30 16.60
N LYS A 63 12.82 -12.46 17.02
CA LYS A 63 13.55 -13.72 16.90
C LYS A 63 12.71 -14.74 16.15
N THR A 64 13.38 -15.68 15.51
CA THR A 64 12.69 -16.82 14.87
C THR A 64 11.91 -17.61 15.91
N GLY A 65 10.64 -17.87 15.63
CA GLY A 65 9.73 -18.55 16.54
C GLY A 65 8.90 -17.62 17.43
N ASP A 66 9.18 -16.31 17.45
CA ASP A 66 8.33 -15.36 18.18
C ASP A 66 6.92 -15.33 17.60
N ILE A 67 5.93 -15.35 18.46
CA ILE A 67 4.53 -15.06 18.11
C ILE A 67 4.29 -13.58 18.37
N ILE A 68 3.89 -12.86 17.32
CA ILE A 68 3.70 -11.42 17.37
C ILE A 68 2.29 -11.04 16.91
N THR A 69 1.80 -9.92 17.44
CA THR A 69 0.57 -9.27 16.97
C THR A 69 0.92 -7.93 16.33
N ILE A 70 0.39 -7.70 15.14
CA ILE A 70 0.60 -6.48 14.37
C ILE A 70 -0.69 -5.66 14.41
N PHE A 71 -0.55 -4.38 14.76
CA PHE A 71 -1.64 -3.39 14.75
C PHE A 71 -1.39 -2.36 13.65
N PRO A 72 -1.85 -2.61 12.39
CA PRO A 72 -1.51 -1.75 11.25
C PRO A 72 -1.92 -0.30 11.45
N TYR A 73 -3.11 -0.05 12.01
CA TYR A 73 -3.63 1.30 12.22
C TYR A 73 -3.00 2.04 13.40
N LYS A 74 -2.37 1.30 14.34
CA LYS A 74 -1.61 1.90 15.47
C LYS A 74 -0.13 2.03 15.15
N GLY A 75 0.35 1.34 14.09
CA GLY A 75 1.76 1.28 13.76
C GLY A 75 2.59 0.53 14.82
N GLU A 76 2.09 -0.56 15.37
CA GLU A 76 2.74 -1.28 16.47
C GLU A 76 2.90 -2.77 16.14
N VAL A 77 4.06 -3.32 16.52
CA VAL A 77 4.33 -4.75 16.59
C VAL A 77 4.53 -5.10 18.05
N ARG A 78 3.74 -6.04 18.56
CA ARG A 78 3.79 -6.47 19.95
C ARG A 78 4.05 -7.97 20.06
N ARG A 79 4.74 -8.40 21.11
CA ARG A 79 4.88 -9.81 21.45
C ARG A 79 3.52 -10.33 21.87
N ASN A 80 3.13 -11.49 21.36
CA ASN A 80 1.89 -12.13 21.77
C ASN A 80 2.19 -13.17 22.85
N GLU A 81 2.17 -12.75 24.10
CA GLU A 81 2.27 -13.63 25.25
C GLU A 81 0.86 -14.03 25.68
N GLU A 82 0.63 -15.33 25.89
CA GLU A 82 -0.62 -15.92 26.41
C GLU A 82 -1.90 -15.57 25.62
N LYS A 83 -1.80 -15.33 24.32
CA LYS A 83 -2.93 -14.93 23.46
C LYS A 83 -3.63 -13.63 23.90
N THR A 84 -3.00 -12.85 24.77
CA THR A 84 -3.45 -11.51 25.12
C THR A 84 -2.81 -10.52 24.18
N ASN A 85 -3.59 -9.67 23.52
CA ASN A 85 -3.08 -8.67 22.57
C ASN A 85 -2.30 -7.51 23.24
N ASN A 86 -1.89 -7.66 24.51
CA ASN A 86 -1.26 -6.62 25.33
C ASN A 86 0.20 -6.90 25.68
N GLY A 87 0.89 -7.74 24.91
CA GLY A 87 2.30 -8.05 25.13
C GLY A 87 3.24 -6.85 24.93
N GLU A 88 4.52 -7.08 25.23
CA GLU A 88 5.59 -6.09 25.09
C GLU A 88 5.60 -5.43 23.70
N LEU A 89 5.75 -4.11 23.66
CA LEU A 89 5.95 -3.38 22.42
C LEU A 89 7.35 -3.67 21.87
N LEU A 90 7.42 -4.37 20.74
CA LEU A 90 8.68 -4.74 20.09
C LEU A 90 9.16 -3.66 19.13
N SER A 91 8.25 -3.09 18.35
CA SER A 91 8.60 -2.06 17.37
C SER A 91 7.41 -1.16 17.04
N LYS A 92 7.71 0.05 16.56
CA LYS A 92 6.74 0.97 15.96
C LYS A 92 7.06 1.18 14.49
N PHE A 93 6.04 1.43 13.69
CA PHE A 93 6.19 1.72 12.25
C PHE A 93 5.15 2.75 11.79
N ASP A 94 5.43 3.35 10.64
CA ASP A 94 4.51 4.24 9.94
C ASP A 94 4.27 3.72 8.53
N LEU A 95 3.03 3.42 8.20
CA LEU A 95 2.68 2.87 6.90
C LEU A 95 2.66 3.97 5.84
N LYS A 96 3.45 3.78 4.81
CA LYS A 96 3.51 4.64 3.62
C LYS A 96 3.45 3.78 2.35
N PRO A 97 2.60 4.14 1.38
CA PRO A 97 1.64 5.25 1.36
C PRO A 97 0.46 5.04 2.32
N GLN A 98 -0.29 6.10 2.61
CA GLN A 98 -1.47 6.02 3.48
C GLN A 98 -2.56 5.06 2.95
N THR A 99 -2.53 4.78 1.65
CA THR A 99 -3.47 3.89 0.96
C THR A 99 -3.14 2.41 1.11
N ILE A 100 -1.99 2.06 1.67
CA ILE A 100 -1.50 0.68 1.68
C ILE A 100 -2.46 -0.31 2.37
N THR A 101 -3.13 0.12 3.44
CA THR A 101 -4.13 -0.71 4.12
C THR A 101 -5.35 -0.99 3.24
N ASP A 102 -5.73 -0.02 2.44
CA ASP A 102 -6.83 -0.16 1.47
C ASP A 102 -6.42 -1.04 0.29
N GLU A 103 -5.16 -0.97 -0.14
CA GLU A 103 -4.62 -1.84 -1.18
C GLU A 103 -4.65 -3.31 -0.73
N VAL A 104 -4.23 -3.58 0.50
CA VAL A 104 -4.31 -4.94 1.08
C VAL A 104 -5.77 -5.42 1.17
N ARG A 105 -6.69 -4.58 1.64
CA ARG A 105 -8.13 -4.90 1.74
C ARG A 105 -8.76 -5.17 0.38
N ALA A 106 -8.33 -4.48 -0.65
CA ALA A 106 -8.81 -4.66 -2.02
C ALA A 106 -8.15 -5.85 -2.76
N GLY A 107 -7.12 -6.45 -2.18
CA GLY A 107 -6.34 -7.53 -2.80
C GLY A 107 -5.24 -7.05 -3.73
N GLY A 108 -4.78 -5.82 -3.57
CA GLY A 108 -3.68 -5.20 -4.29
C GLY A 108 -4.03 -3.82 -4.86
N ARG A 109 -3.02 -3.12 -5.33
CA ARG A 109 -3.15 -1.76 -5.88
C ARG A 109 -4.06 -1.70 -7.10
N ILE A 110 -3.90 -2.61 -8.05
CA ILE A 110 -4.70 -2.62 -9.29
C ILE A 110 -6.18 -2.85 -9.00
N PRO A 111 -6.60 -3.86 -8.22
CA PRO A 111 -8.00 -4.00 -7.81
C PRO A 111 -8.57 -2.76 -7.13
N LEU A 112 -7.78 -2.09 -6.27
CA LEU A 112 -8.20 -0.85 -5.62
C LEU A 112 -8.49 0.27 -6.62
N MET A 113 -7.58 0.49 -7.58
CA MET A 113 -7.73 1.51 -8.62
C MET A 113 -8.97 1.25 -9.50
N ILE A 114 -9.13 0.03 -9.98
CA ILE A 114 -10.28 -0.36 -10.81
C ILE A 114 -11.58 -0.19 -10.00
N GLY A 115 -11.62 -0.70 -8.78
CA GLY A 115 -12.78 -0.62 -7.91
C GLY A 115 -13.20 0.82 -7.62
N ARG A 116 -12.23 1.70 -7.34
CA ARG A 116 -12.48 3.15 -7.16
C ARG A 116 -13.05 3.78 -8.42
N ALA A 117 -12.41 3.58 -9.56
CA ALA A 117 -12.84 4.19 -10.82
C ALA A 117 -14.27 3.77 -11.20
N LEU A 118 -14.58 2.48 -11.06
CA LEU A 118 -15.94 1.98 -11.33
C LEU A 118 -16.96 2.53 -10.34
N THR A 119 -16.64 2.55 -9.05
CA THR A 119 -17.51 3.09 -8.00
C THR A 119 -17.80 4.55 -8.24
N ASP A 120 -16.81 5.36 -8.55
CA ASP A 120 -16.97 6.78 -8.81
C ASP A 120 -17.82 7.04 -10.05
N LYS A 121 -17.59 6.29 -11.12
CA LYS A 121 -18.37 6.38 -12.35
C LYS A 121 -19.87 6.08 -12.10
N VAL A 122 -20.15 5.04 -11.34
CA VAL A 122 -21.53 4.68 -10.99
C VAL A 122 -22.18 5.74 -10.08
N ARG A 123 -21.48 6.14 -9.01
CA ARG A 123 -21.99 7.14 -8.06
C ARG A 123 -22.26 8.49 -8.73
N THR A 124 -21.37 8.92 -9.64
CA THR A 124 -21.59 10.15 -10.43
C THR A 124 -22.85 10.05 -11.28
N LYS A 125 -23.05 8.92 -11.98
CA LYS A 125 -24.28 8.72 -12.77
C LYS A 125 -25.55 8.71 -11.91
N LEU A 126 -25.47 8.16 -10.72
CA LEU A 126 -26.58 8.12 -9.76
C LEU A 126 -26.73 9.41 -8.94
N LYS A 127 -25.89 10.44 -9.19
CA LYS A 127 -25.84 11.71 -8.43
C LYS A 127 -25.65 11.48 -6.92
N LEU A 128 -24.90 10.44 -6.54
CA LEU A 128 -24.54 10.14 -5.16
C LEU A 128 -23.21 10.83 -4.78
N PRO A 129 -23.01 11.17 -3.50
CA PRO A 129 -21.75 11.74 -3.05
C PRO A 129 -20.59 10.75 -3.26
N PRO A 130 -19.30 11.20 -3.33
CA PRO A 130 -18.16 10.33 -3.42
C PRO A 130 -18.13 9.25 -2.35
N SER A 131 -17.58 8.08 -2.67
CA SER A 131 -17.43 7.00 -1.68
C SER A 131 -16.40 7.35 -0.63
N THR A 132 -16.69 7.05 0.63
CA THR A 132 -15.78 7.18 1.78
C THR A 132 -15.20 5.85 2.24
N LEU A 133 -15.46 4.77 1.50
CA LEU A 133 -15.05 3.41 1.87
C LEU A 133 -13.53 3.24 1.93
N PHE A 134 -12.83 3.91 1.02
CA PHE A 134 -11.38 3.90 0.92
C PHE A 134 -10.80 5.29 1.09
N ILE A 135 -9.61 5.35 1.69
CA ILE A 135 -8.88 6.61 1.90
C ILE A 135 -8.57 7.26 0.56
N ARG A 136 -8.90 8.54 0.45
CA ARG A 136 -8.44 9.39 -0.64
C ARG A 136 -7.39 10.33 -0.07
N PRO A 137 -6.14 10.21 -0.52
CA PRO A 137 -5.09 11.13 -0.07
C PRO A 137 -5.51 12.58 -0.32
N GLY A 138 -5.33 13.42 0.69
CA GLY A 138 -5.59 14.85 0.55
C GLY A 138 -4.65 15.49 -0.46
N GLN A 139 -5.07 16.61 -1.06
CA GLN A 139 -4.17 17.40 -1.87
C GLN A 139 -3.24 18.22 -0.96
N PRO A 140 -1.97 18.39 -1.32
CA PRO A 140 -1.06 19.23 -0.55
C PRO A 140 -1.52 20.69 -0.58
N THR A 141 -1.14 21.44 0.43
CA THR A 141 -1.43 22.88 0.52
C THR A 141 -0.88 23.60 -0.71
N ALA A 142 -1.68 24.46 -1.30
CA ALA A 142 -1.28 25.26 -2.46
C ALA A 142 0.03 26.03 -2.18
N SER A 143 0.97 25.97 -3.11
CA SER A 143 2.22 26.73 -3.04
C SER A 143 2.09 28.05 -3.77
N LYS A 144 2.68 29.12 -3.22
CA LYS A 144 2.83 30.40 -3.92
C LYS A 144 3.97 30.38 -4.95
N ASN A 145 4.83 29.35 -4.90
CA ASN A 145 5.92 29.17 -5.85
C ASN A 145 5.40 28.53 -7.14
N GLY A 146 6.02 28.88 -8.25
CA GLY A 146 5.73 28.23 -9.54
C GLY A 146 6.11 26.75 -9.52
N PHE A 147 5.62 26.01 -10.50
CA PHE A 147 5.91 24.59 -10.67
C PHE A 147 7.26 24.36 -11.36
N THR A 148 7.98 23.34 -10.90
CA THR A 148 9.17 22.85 -11.62
C THR A 148 8.77 22.19 -12.94
N GLN A 149 9.74 21.95 -13.81
CA GLN A 149 9.48 21.28 -15.08
C GLN A 149 8.83 19.91 -14.89
N ALA A 150 9.33 19.10 -13.97
CA ALA A 150 8.75 17.78 -13.66
C ALA A 150 7.29 17.89 -13.19
N GLN A 151 7.00 18.83 -12.29
CA GLN A 151 5.64 19.08 -11.79
C GLN A 151 4.67 19.51 -12.91
N LYS A 152 5.13 20.34 -13.86
CA LYS A 152 4.35 20.74 -15.05
C LYS A 152 4.11 19.56 -15.99
N MET A 153 5.10 18.71 -16.22
CA MET A 153 4.95 17.54 -17.10
C MET A 153 3.94 16.55 -16.54
N VAL A 154 4.04 16.23 -15.25
CA VAL A 154 3.05 15.35 -14.60
C VAL A 154 1.68 16.03 -14.57
N GLY A 155 1.61 17.31 -14.25
CA GLY A 155 0.36 18.08 -14.27
C GLY A 155 -0.31 18.04 -15.64
N LYS A 156 0.44 18.26 -16.72
CA LYS A 156 -0.08 18.17 -18.08
C LYS A 156 -0.70 16.79 -18.38
N ALA A 157 -0.06 15.71 -17.92
CA ALA A 157 -0.60 14.36 -18.09
C ALA A 157 -1.89 14.13 -17.27
N CYS A 158 -2.11 14.92 -16.21
CA CYS A 158 -3.33 14.91 -15.40
C CYS A 158 -4.39 15.93 -15.84
N GLY A 159 -4.15 16.68 -16.91
CA GLY A 159 -5.01 17.80 -17.33
C GLY A 159 -4.96 19.01 -16.38
N LEU A 160 -3.85 19.18 -15.64
CA LEU A 160 -3.61 20.26 -14.68
C LEU A 160 -2.41 21.12 -15.11
N GLU A 161 -2.32 22.33 -14.59
CA GLU A 161 -1.16 23.21 -14.83
C GLU A 161 0.14 22.63 -14.23
N GLY A 162 0.03 21.99 -13.08
CA GLY A 162 1.13 21.33 -12.39
C GLY A 162 0.63 20.56 -11.18
N VAL A 163 1.47 19.69 -10.62
CA VAL A 163 1.19 18.93 -9.40
C VAL A 163 2.27 19.15 -8.37
N LEU A 164 1.88 19.33 -7.13
CA LEU A 164 2.82 19.49 -6.01
C LEU A 164 3.29 18.12 -5.48
N PRO A 165 4.48 18.04 -4.86
CA PRO A 165 4.92 16.82 -4.17
C PRO A 165 3.89 16.37 -3.14
N GLY A 166 3.59 15.07 -3.12
CA GLY A 166 2.58 14.48 -2.24
C GLY A 166 1.15 14.55 -2.76
N ALA A 167 0.91 15.19 -3.92
CA ALA A 167 -0.40 15.15 -4.56
C ALA A 167 -0.72 13.75 -5.08
N SER A 168 -1.91 13.25 -4.78
CA SER A 168 -2.45 12.08 -5.45
C SER A 168 -3.00 12.50 -6.83
N CYS A 169 -2.50 11.89 -7.89
CA CYS A 169 -2.91 12.22 -9.25
C CYS A 169 -2.94 10.97 -10.14
N GLU A 170 -3.72 11.03 -11.20
CA GLU A 170 -3.91 9.93 -12.17
C GLU A 170 -3.50 10.42 -13.57
N PRO A 171 -2.21 10.31 -13.95
CA PRO A 171 -1.75 10.77 -15.24
C PRO A 171 -2.22 9.85 -16.36
N ILE A 172 -2.65 10.44 -17.48
CA ILE A 172 -2.91 9.72 -18.72
C ILE A 172 -1.59 9.56 -19.46
N MET A 173 -1.09 8.33 -19.51
CA MET A 173 0.17 8.02 -20.18
C MET A 173 -0.05 7.86 -21.68
N THR A 174 0.72 8.57 -22.48
CA THR A 174 0.71 8.46 -23.95
C THR A 174 1.68 7.39 -24.46
N THR A 175 2.70 7.07 -23.68
CA THR A 175 3.71 6.06 -24.02
C THR A 175 4.13 5.33 -22.77
N VAL A 176 4.18 4.00 -22.87
CA VAL A 176 4.69 3.11 -21.82
C VAL A 176 5.76 2.24 -22.46
N GLY A 177 6.97 2.24 -21.90
CA GLY A 177 8.12 1.44 -22.35
C GLY A 177 8.67 0.54 -21.27
#